data_14347dc7cedbd45fe7f0ab3b7b08769c
#
_entry.id   14347dc7cedbd45fe7f0ab3b7b08769c
#
_cell.length_a   1.000
_cell.length_b   1.000
_cell.length_c   1.000
_cell.angle_alpha   90.00
_cell.angle_beta   90.00
_cell.angle_gamma   90.00
#
_symmetry.space_group_name_H-M   'P 1'
#
loop_
_entity.id
_entity.type
_entity.pdbx_description
1 polymer ?
#
loop_
_entity_poly.entity_id
_entity_poly.type
_entity_poly.pdbx_seq_one_letter_code
_entity_poly.pdbx_strand_id
1 'polypeptide(L)'
;MRPADTGREARAREFYCDVLELPERPKPPELAARGGCWFESEFVKIHLGVEQDFRPSAKAHPGLLVGDLDRVLSRCREKGFQATEPELIEATRRAFVQDPFGNRIELMERI
;
A
#
# COMPACT_ATOMS: atom_id res chain seq x y z
N MET A 1 7.16 19.08 -14.87
CA MET A 1 7.31 17.60 -14.80
C MET A 1 8.08 17.23 -13.55
N ARG A 2 7.64 16.23 -12.85
CA ARG A 2 8.36 15.77 -11.66
C ARG A 2 9.50 14.86 -12.08
N PRO A 3 10.74 15.22 -11.74
CA PRO A 3 11.91 14.43 -12.20
C PRO A 3 11.91 13.00 -11.66
N ALA A 4 11.20 12.76 -10.56
CA ALA A 4 11.20 11.44 -9.94
C ALA A 4 10.10 10.52 -10.43
N ASP A 5 9.22 10.98 -11.33
CA ASP A 5 8.15 10.13 -11.83
C ASP A 5 8.67 9.24 -12.96
N THR A 6 9.13 8.06 -12.59
CA THR A 6 9.72 7.08 -13.49
C THR A 6 8.82 5.85 -13.68
N GLY A 7 7.52 6.02 -13.50
CA GLY A 7 6.58 4.92 -13.49
C GLY A 7 6.37 4.31 -12.12
N ARG A 8 7.24 4.61 -11.17
CA ARG A 8 7.11 4.11 -9.80
C ARG A 8 5.88 4.66 -9.12
N GLU A 9 5.64 5.98 -9.28
CA GLU A 9 4.46 6.59 -8.69
C GLU A 9 3.17 6.06 -9.32
N ALA A 10 3.18 5.77 -10.63
CA ALA A 10 2.02 5.16 -11.28
C ALA A 10 1.71 3.78 -10.68
N ARG A 11 2.73 2.95 -10.44
CA ARG A 11 2.54 1.64 -9.81
C ARG A 11 2.08 1.80 -8.36
N ALA A 12 2.60 2.79 -7.64
CA ALA A 12 2.14 3.07 -6.29
C ALA A 12 0.65 3.41 -6.27
N ARG A 13 0.19 4.21 -7.21
CA ARG A 13 -1.23 4.58 -7.31
C ARG A 13 -2.10 3.37 -7.60
N GLU A 14 -1.67 2.46 -8.47
CA GLU A 14 -2.42 1.24 -8.73
C GLU A 14 -2.67 0.46 -7.44
N PHE A 15 -1.67 0.39 -6.57
CA PHE A 15 -1.82 -0.37 -5.34
C PHE A 15 -2.56 0.42 -4.26
N TYR A 16 -2.09 1.62 -3.93
CA TYR A 16 -2.63 2.36 -2.78
C TYR A 16 -3.97 3.02 -3.08
N CYS A 17 -4.20 3.49 -4.31
CA CYS A 17 -5.48 4.07 -4.68
C CYS A 17 -6.47 3.05 -5.20
N ASP A 18 -6.06 2.19 -6.14
CA ASP A 18 -7.01 1.29 -6.81
C ASP A 18 -7.30 0.06 -5.98
N VAL A 19 -6.32 -0.49 -5.26
CA VAL A 19 -6.52 -1.68 -4.43
C VAL A 19 -6.96 -1.32 -3.02
N LEU A 20 -6.22 -0.43 -2.34
CA LEU A 20 -6.52 -0.07 -0.95
C LEU A 20 -7.50 1.08 -0.80
N GLU A 21 -7.85 1.74 -1.88
CA GLU A 21 -8.81 2.86 -1.90
C GLU A 21 -8.39 4.04 -1.03
N LEU A 22 -7.08 4.30 -0.98
CA LEU A 22 -6.57 5.48 -0.28
C LEU A 22 -6.39 6.62 -1.28
N PRO A 23 -6.99 7.79 -1.04
CA PRO A 23 -6.81 8.92 -1.96
C PRO A 23 -5.38 9.43 -1.91
N GLU A 24 -4.87 9.80 -3.07
CA GLU A 24 -3.57 10.47 -3.12
C GLU A 24 -3.71 11.93 -2.73
N ARG A 25 -2.77 12.42 -1.91
CA ARG A 25 -2.70 13.81 -1.51
C ARG A 25 -1.46 14.46 -2.13
N PRO A 26 -1.57 15.72 -2.58
CA PRO A 26 -0.38 16.41 -3.09
C PRO A 26 0.64 16.62 -1.99
N LYS A 27 1.90 16.40 -2.31
CA LYS A 27 2.99 16.68 -1.38
C LYS A 27 3.20 18.19 -1.28
N PRO A 28 3.62 18.69 -0.11
CA PRO A 28 4.01 20.10 -0.02
C PRO A 28 5.09 20.45 -1.05
N PRO A 29 5.10 21.69 -1.57
CA PRO A 29 6.07 22.05 -2.60
C PRO A 29 7.53 21.80 -2.19
N GLU A 30 7.84 21.96 -0.91
CA GLU A 30 9.20 21.75 -0.40
C GLU A 30 9.66 20.29 -0.55
N LEU A 31 8.72 19.35 -0.63
CA LEU A 31 9.02 17.93 -0.70
C LEU A 31 8.73 17.31 -2.06
N ALA A 32 8.04 18.05 -2.94
CA ALA A 32 7.59 17.47 -4.21
C ALA A 32 8.73 16.99 -5.08
N ALA A 33 9.86 17.68 -5.07
CA ALA A 33 11.02 17.35 -5.90
C ALA A 33 11.72 16.06 -5.44
N ARG A 34 11.46 15.59 -4.23
CA ARG A 34 12.09 14.37 -3.70
C ARG A 34 11.46 13.09 -4.24
N GLY A 35 10.35 13.20 -4.95
CA GLY A 35 9.62 12.05 -5.46
C GLY A 35 8.79 11.35 -4.37
N GLY A 36 8.17 10.24 -4.73
CA GLY A 36 7.27 9.52 -3.84
C GLY A 36 5.85 10.04 -3.88
N CYS A 37 4.99 9.44 -3.09
CA CYS A 37 3.56 9.76 -3.07
C CYS A 37 3.03 9.72 -1.65
N TRP A 38 2.03 10.55 -1.38
CA TRP A 38 1.29 10.53 -0.12
C TRP A 38 -0.14 10.06 -0.38
N PHE A 39 -0.56 9.06 0.40
CA PHE A 39 -1.92 8.52 0.34
C PHE A 39 -2.54 8.66 1.71
N GLU A 40 -3.65 9.38 1.81
CA GLU A 40 -4.25 9.69 3.11
C GLU A 40 -5.76 9.60 3.06
N SER A 41 -6.32 8.86 4.00
CA SER A 41 -7.74 8.87 4.29
C SER A 41 -7.95 9.53 5.65
N GLU A 42 -9.18 9.46 6.16
CA GLU A 42 -9.49 10.01 7.48
C GLU A 42 -8.69 9.34 8.59
N PHE A 43 -8.42 8.04 8.45
CA PHE A 43 -7.82 7.25 9.53
C PHE A 43 -6.42 6.74 9.22
N VAL A 44 -5.97 6.82 7.98
CA VAL A 44 -4.71 6.21 7.56
C VAL A 44 -3.91 7.21 6.74
N LYS A 45 -2.63 7.33 7.07
CA LYS A 45 -1.67 8.13 6.29
C LYS A 45 -0.50 7.24 5.93
N ILE A 46 -0.27 7.08 4.62
CA ILE A 46 0.88 6.35 4.11
C ILE A 46 1.66 7.26 3.20
N HIS A 47 2.88 7.56 3.59
CA HIS A 47 3.79 8.40 2.82
C HIS A 47 4.92 7.53 2.29
N LEU A 48 5.04 7.46 0.97
CA LEU A 48 6.13 6.73 0.32
C LEU A 48 7.23 7.70 -0.03
N GLY A 49 8.44 7.40 0.43
CA GLY A 49 9.64 8.14 0.07
C GLY A 49 10.49 7.35 -0.91
N VAL A 50 11.37 8.03 -1.61
CA VAL A 50 12.33 7.41 -2.52
C VAL A 50 13.62 7.18 -1.75
N GLU A 51 14.10 5.95 -1.78
CA GLU A 51 15.32 5.55 -1.08
C GLU A 51 16.26 4.88 -2.08
N GLN A 52 17.52 5.31 -2.12
CA GLN A 52 18.52 4.65 -2.94
C GLN A 52 18.84 3.28 -2.35
N ASP A 53 19.05 2.30 -3.24
CA ASP A 53 19.36 0.92 -2.82
C ASP A 53 18.32 0.36 -1.87
N PHE A 54 17.05 0.66 -2.16
CA PHE A 54 15.95 0.26 -1.31
C PHE A 54 15.84 -1.27 -1.18
N ARG A 55 15.64 -1.73 0.07
CA ARG A 55 15.36 -3.14 0.37
C ARG A 55 14.15 -3.20 1.28
N PRO A 56 13.07 -3.86 0.87
CA PRO A 56 11.90 -3.98 1.75
C PRO A 56 12.22 -4.86 2.96
N SER A 57 11.59 -4.55 4.08
CA SER A 57 11.70 -5.37 5.29
C SER A 57 11.09 -6.74 5.05
N ALA A 58 11.79 -7.79 5.50
CA ALA A 58 11.28 -9.15 5.35
C ALA A 58 10.27 -9.53 6.44
N LYS A 59 10.35 -8.90 7.61
CA LYS A 59 9.51 -9.25 8.76
C LYS A 59 8.66 -8.10 9.26
N ALA A 60 9.25 -6.93 9.44
CA ALA A 60 8.50 -5.77 9.93
C ALA A 60 7.48 -5.33 8.88
N HIS A 61 6.25 -5.07 9.31
CA HIS A 61 5.18 -4.69 8.41
C HIS A 61 4.10 -3.92 9.16
N PRO A 62 3.43 -2.99 8.50
CA PRO A 62 2.25 -2.35 9.07
C PRO A 62 1.04 -3.26 8.99
N GLY A 63 0.09 -3.05 9.89
CA GLY A 63 -1.21 -3.70 9.85
C GLY A 63 -2.30 -2.67 9.59
N LEU A 64 -3.19 -2.96 8.65
CA LEU A 64 -4.30 -2.07 8.31
C LEU A 64 -5.62 -2.81 8.48
N LEU A 65 -6.58 -2.14 9.12
CA LEU A 65 -7.95 -2.66 9.19
C LEU A 65 -8.69 -2.31 7.90
N VAL A 66 -9.40 -3.29 7.36
CA VAL A 66 -10.23 -3.09 6.17
C VAL A 66 -11.64 -3.57 6.46
N GLY A 67 -12.62 -3.01 5.76
CA GLY A 67 -14.02 -3.39 5.94
C GLY A 67 -14.42 -4.66 5.22
N ASP A 68 -13.76 -4.98 4.11
CA ASP A 68 -14.08 -6.15 3.29
C ASP A 68 -12.78 -6.74 2.74
N LEU A 69 -12.22 -7.67 3.48
CA LEU A 69 -10.93 -8.26 3.13
C LEU A 69 -10.96 -8.99 1.78
N ASP A 70 -12.02 -9.76 1.53
CA ASP A 70 -12.12 -10.53 0.29
C ASP A 70 -12.14 -9.61 -0.94
N ARG A 71 -12.82 -8.48 -0.84
CA ARG A 71 -12.88 -7.51 -1.92
C ARG A 71 -11.49 -6.91 -2.22
N VAL A 72 -10.76 -6.55 -1.16
CA VAL A 72 -9.41 -5.99 -1.32
C VAL A 72 -8.48 -7.03 -1.93
N LEU A 73 -8.53 -8.28 -1.44
CA LEU A 73 -7.68 -9.34 -1.96
C LEU A 73 -7.99 -9.65 -3.42
N SER A 74 -9.26 -9.64 -3.81
CA SER A 74 -9.64 -9.82 -5.21
C SER A 74 -9.05 -8.75 -6.11
N ARG A 75 -9.16 -7.50 -5.72
CA ARG A 75 -8.58 -6.39 -6.49
C ARG A 75 -7.06 -6.49 -6.57
N CYS A 76 -6.45 -6.89 -5.46
CA CYS A 76 -5.00 -7.08 -5.39
C CYS A 76 -4.56 -8.10 -6.45
N ARG A 77 -5.22 -9.24 -6.50
CA ARG A 77 -4.91 -10.30 -7.45
C ARG A 77 -5.20 -9.90 -8.89
N GLU A 78 -6.32 -9.21 -9.13
CA GLU A 78 -6.68 -8.74 -10.46
C GLU A 78 -5.62 -7.79 -11.04
N LYS A 79 -5.00 -7.00 -10.20
CA LYS A 79 -3.94 -6.09 -10.60
C LYS A 79 -2.56 -6.74 -10.65
N GLY A 80 -2.45 -8.02 -10.31
CA GLY A 80 -1.20 -8.76 -10.37
C GLY A 80 -0.31 -8.64 -9.14
N PHE A 81 -0.84 -8.13 -8.04
CA PHE A 81 -0.07 -8.03 -6.79
C PHE A 81 -0.22 -9.32 -5.98
N GLN A 82 0.81 -9.63 -5.20
CA GLN A 82 0.81 -10.84 -4.37
C GLN A 82 -0.11 -10.69 -3.16
N ALA A 83 -0.86 -11.73 -2.86
CA ALA A 83 -1.74 -11.79 -1.71
C ALA A 83 -1.82 -13.22 -1.21
N THR A 84 -1.71 -13.40 0.12
CA THR A 84 -1.85 -14.72 0.72
C THR A 84 -3.33 -15.06 0.92
N GLU A 85 -3.60 -16.34 1.21
CA GLU A 85 -4.94 -16.75 1.60
C GLU A 85 -5.24 -16.24 3.02
N PRO A 86 -6.50 -15.83 3.29
CA PRO A 86 -6.84 -15.35 4.62
C PRO A 86 -6.76 -16.44 5.67
N GLU A 87 -6.35 -16.05 6.88
CA GLU A 87 -6.36 -16.91 8.06
C GLU A 87 -7.18 -16.26 9.16
N LEU A 88 -7.89 -17.07 9.93
CA LEU A 88 -8.64 -16.59 11.08
C LEU A 88 -7.83 -16.80 12.35
N ILE A 89 -7.45 -15.71 13.00
CA ILE A 89 -6.71 -15.73 14.25
C ILE A 89 -7.36 -14.74 15.20
N GLU A 90 -7.81 -15.23 16.37
CA GLU A 90 -8.41 -14.39 17.41
C GLU A 90 -9.53 -13.49 16.90
N ALA A 91 -10.51 -14.09 16.21
CA ALA A 91 -11.67 -13.38 15.66
C ALA A 91 -11.29 -12.29 14.65
N THR A 92 -10.12 -12.41 14.04
CA THR A 92 -9.65 -11.49 13.01
C THR A 92 -9.26 -12.31 11.79
N ARG A 93 -9.84 -11.98 10.64
CA ARG A 93 -9.36 -12.54 9.38
C ARG A 93 -8.22 -11.66 8.90
N ARG A 94 -7.13 -12.29 8.47
CA ARG A 94 -5.96 -11.55 8.05
C ARG A 94 -5.26 -12.20 6.88
N ALA A 95 -4.62 -11.37 6.06
CA ALA A 95 -3.82 -11.83 4.94
C ALA A 95 -2.70 -10.84 4.73
N PHE A 96 -1.63 -11.29 4.08
CA PHE A 96 -0.53 -10.42 3.70
C PHE A 96 -0.61 -10.10 2.22
N VAL A 97 -0.30 -8.85 1.88
CA VAL A 97 -0.14 -8.41 0.50
C VAL A 97 1.24 -7.76 0.36
N GLN A 98 1.71 -7.65 -0.86
CA GLN A 98 2.93 -6.88 -1.15
C GLN A 98 2.59 -5.75 -2.10
N ASP A 99 3.11 -4.56 -1.79
CA ASP A 99 2.99 -3.44 -2.70
C ASP A 99 3.94 -3.62 -3.89
N PRO A 100 3.92 -2.71 -4.90
CA PRO A 100 4.77 -2.88 -6.08
C PRO A 100 6.26 -2.89 -5.80
N PHE A 101 6.68 -2.44 -4.62
CA PHE A 101 8.09 -2.34 -4.25
C PHE A 101 8.54 -3.45 -3.31
N GLY A 102 7.64 -4.39 -3.01
CA GLY A 102 7.92 -5.51 -2.12
C GLY A 102 7.63 -5.22 -0.65
N ASN A 103 7.07 -4.07 -0.33
CA ASN A 103 6.70 -3.78 1.07
C ASN A 103 5.57 -4.70 1.50
N ARG A 104 5.75 -5.36 2.65
CA ARG A 104 4.78 -6.30 3.20
C ARG A 104 3.75 -5.55 4.03
N ILE A 105 2.49 -5.85 3.81
CA ILE A 105 1.38 -5.22 4.54
C ILE A 105 0.42 -6.30 4.99
N GLU A 106 0.05 -6.28 6.27
CA GLU A 106 -0.97 -7.17 6.79
C GLU A 106 -2.32 -6.47 6.75
N LEU A 107 -3.29 -7.09 6.09
CA LEU A 107 -4.66 -6.59 6.05
C LEU A 107 -5.52 -7.40 7.01
N MET A 108 -6.31 -6.72 7.83
CA MET A 108 -7.09 -7.35 8.89
C MET A 108 -8.53 -6.92 8.80
N GLU A 109 -9.43 -7.89 8.97
CA GLU A 109 -10.86 -7.63 9.05
C GLU A 109 -11.40 -8.26 10.34
N ARG A 110 -12.06 -7.46 11.16
CA ARG A 110 -12.67 -7.97 12.39
C ARG A 110 -13.98 -8.71 12.06
N ILE A 111 -14.17 -9.80 12.74
CA ILE A 111 -15.38 -10.59 12.60
C ILE A 111 -16.35 -10.26 13.75
#